data_1083f03885775575e65af5ac8cfd2527
#
_entry.id   1083f03885775575e65af5ac8cfd2527
#
_cell.length_a   1.000
_cell.length_b   1.000
_cell.length_c   1.000
_cell.angle_alpha   90.00
_cell.angle_beta   90.00
_cell.angle_gamma   90.00
#
_symmetry.space_group_name_H-M   'P 1'
#
loop_
_entity.id
_entity.type
_entity.pdbx_description
1 polymer ?
#
loop_
_entity_poly.entity_id
_entity_poly.type
_entity_poly.pdbx_seq_one_letter_code
_entity_poly.pdbx_strand_id
1 'polypeptide(L)'
;MSRDTRFHALDTRADAGSLRQLNDQLGTLTRRFARGSGAERGAGLMVIALVTAFALFTLLNPSVFLKPINLQNIAVAAPEIGILAIAVMVVLLTGGIDLSVVAVANLSAITISTLHTAVAESDPSLASSLAVPIVLAGIVVGVLGGVLNGFLVSMVGITPILATLATMQIYNGLAIVWTGGSTLYGAPELLGSLGQAAVANVPVLFIFFVAVAILVAILVNRTAFGRMLELEGTNSIAAQYSAIPRRQVLQKTYIVSGLLAGIAGALFISRSGTASADYGSSYVLLVIVIAILGGTNPTGGFASVLGVVLATLTLQVVSSGFTAIRLSSYEYSIAQGVILIAVMVFDSVATSRRLRTKREPRRTDAAPTDPPLSDPALKKEA
;
A
#
# COMPACT_ATOMS: atom_id res chain seq x y z
N MET A 1 45.11 -60.58 -23.51
CA MET A 1 44.45 -60.13 -22.29
C MET A 1 43.98 -58.66 -22.51
N SER A 2 42.76 -58.48 -22.98
CA SER A 2 42.20 -57.23 -23.30
C SER A 2 41.31 -56.79 -22.09
N ARG A 3 41.49 -55.57 -21.58
CA ARG A 3 40.62 -54.97 -20.60
C ARG A 3 39.83 -53.82 -21.27
N ASP A 4 38.61 -54.12 -21.57
CA ASP A 4 37.58 -53.12 -21.90
C ASP A 4 37.29 -52.21 -20.70
N THR A 5 37.58 -50.95 -20.80
CA THR A 5 37.09 -49.90 -19.93
C THR A 5 35.99 -49.15 -20.66
N ARG A 6 34.74 -49.56 -20.44
CA ARG A 6 33.55 -48.78 -20.84
C ARG A 6 33.38 -47.61 -19.88
N PHE A 7 33.67 -46.42 -20.37
CA PHE A 7 33.24 -45.17 -19.73
C PHE A 7 31.70 -45.02 -19.91
N HIS A 8 30.98 -45.08 -18.79
CA HIS A 8 29.59 -44.64 -18.75
C HIS A 8 29.55 -43.14 -19.04
N ALA A 9 29.16 -42.73 -20.23
CA ALA A 9 28.74 -41.38 -20.53
C ALA A 9 27.41 -41.14 -19.80
N LEU A 10 27.45 -40.38 -18.71
CA LEU A 10 26.29 -39.90 -17.98
C LEU A 10 25.39 -39.13 -18.96
N ASP A 11 24.13 -39.49 -18.98
CA ASP A 11 23.11 -39.03 -19.90
C ASP A 11 22.78 -37.56 -19.63
N THR A 12 23.54 -36.62 -20.17
CA THR A 12 23.35 -35.17 -20.07
C THR A 12 22.19 -34.66 -20.91
N ARG A 13 21.45 -35.54 -21.61
CA ARG A 13 20.29 -35.16 -22.45
C ARG A 13 18.98 -35.05 -21.67
N ALA A 14 18.83 -35.73 -20.52
CA ALA A 14 17.65 -35.66 -19.71
C ALA A 14 17.52 -34.31 -18.97
N ASP A 15 18.64 -33.72 -18.53
CA ASP A 15 18.67 -32.43 -17.82
C ASP A 15 18.40 -31.24 -18.73
N ALA A 16 18.79 -31.28 -19.99
CA ALA A 16 18.56 -30.19 -20.95
C ALA A 16 17.08 -30.00 -21.33
N GLY A 17 16.30 -31.07 -21.27
CA GLY A 17 14.84 -31.03 -21.50
C GLY A 17 14.07 -30.38 -20.36
N SER A 18 14.42 -30.72 -19.13
CA SER A 18 13.83 -30.16 -17.91
C SER A 18 14.14 -28.67 -17.75
N LEU A 19 15.37 -28.26 -18.03
CA LEU A 19 15.79 -26.85 -18.00
C LEU A 19 15.11 -26.01 -19.09
N ARG A 20 14.90 -26.57 -20.29
CA ARG A 20 14.13 -25.89 -21.34
C ARG A 20 12.65 -25.77 -20.98
N GLN A 21 12.02 -26.79 -20.42
CA GLN A 21 10.64 -26.72 -19.94
C GLN A 21 10.49 -25.70 -18.81
N LEU A 22 11.43 -25.67 -17.86
CA LEU A 22 11.46 -24.67 -16.79
C LEU A 22 11.62 -23.25 -17.36
N ASN A 23 12.51 -23.05 -18.32
CA ASN A 23 12.72 -21.75 -18.97
C ASN A 23 11.51 -21.32 -19.82
N ASP A 24 10.83 -22.25 -20.49
CA ASP A 24 9.58 -21.96 -21.21
C ASP A 24 8.41 -21.68 -20.27
N GLN A 25 8.31 -22.39 -19.16
CA GLN A 25 7.34 -22.09 -18.08
C GLN A 25 7.60 -20.73 -17.44
N LEU A 26 8.86 -20.42 -17.11
CA LEU A 26 9.27 -19.10 -16.62
C LEU A 26 9.03 -18.02 -17.68
N GLY A 27 9.31 -18.31 -18.95
CA GLY A 27 9.05 -17.40 -20.07
C GLY A 27 7.56 -17.14 -20.32
N THR A 28 6.71 -18.13 -20.11
CA THR A 28 5.24 -17.95 -20.21
C THR A 28 4.66 -17.20 -19.02
N LEU A 29 5.16 -17.47 -17.81
CA LEU A 29 4.82 -16.72 -16.59
C LEU A 29 5.24 -15.25 -16.71
N THR A 30 6.50 -14.98 -17.10
CA THR A 30 7.00 -13.61 -17.29
C THR A 30 6.24 -12.87 -18.40
N ARG A 31 5.84 -13.54 -19.49
CA ARG A 31 5.00 -12.95 -20.55
C ARG A 31 3.56 -12.69 -20.09
N ARG A 32 2.98 -13.54 -19.24
CA ARG A 32 1.66 -13.31 -18.61
C ARG A 32 1.70 -12.10 -17.69
N PHE A 33 2.73 -12.02 -16.80
CA PHE A 33 2.95 -10.85 -15.94
C PHE A 33 3.26 -9.58 -16.75
N ALA A 34 3.98 -9.69 -17.87
CA ALA A 34 4.28 -8.54 -18.73
C ALA A 34 3.06 -7.99 -19.50
N ARG A 35 2.01 -8.78 -19.69
CA ARG A 35 0.76 -8.38 -20.38
C ARG A 35 -0.37 -7.93 -19.44
N GLY A 36 -0.26 -8.19 -18.12
CA GLY A 36 -1.25 -7.79 -17.12
C GLY A 36 -1.39 -6.26 -16.98
N SER A 37 -2.46 -5.81 -16.36
CA SER A 37 -2.67 -4.41 -15.95
C SER A 37 -1.53 -3.94 -15.02
N GLY A 38 -1.33 -2.62 -14.88
CA GLY A 38 -0.29 -2.07 -13.98
C GLY A 38 -0.39 -2.64 -12.56
N ALA A 39 -1.63 -2.82 -12.07
CA ALA A 39 -1.93 -3.40 -10.77
C ALA A 39 -1.50 -4.88 -10.63
N GLU A 40 -1.75 -5.70 -11.65
CA GLU A 40 -1.35 -7.13 -11.65
C GLU A 40 0.16 -7.31 -11.70
N ARG A 41 0.86 -6.40 -12.38
CA ARG A 41 2.34 -6.39 -12.43
C ARG A 41 2.95 -6.02 -11.08
N GLY A 42 2.39 -5.00 -10.42
CA GLY A 42 2.81 -4.60 -9.08
C GLY A 42 2.70 -5.75 -8.08
N ALA A 43 1.54 -6.42 -8.03
CA ALA A 43 1.33 -7.57 -7.17
C ALA A 43 2.30 -8.73 -7.48
N GLY A 44 2.54 -9.03 -8.77
CA GLY A 44 3.46 -10.09 -9.16
C GLY A 44 4.92 -9.81 -8.76
N LEU A 45 5.37 -8.56 -8.91
CA LEU A 45 6.70 -8.14 -8.45
C LEU A 45 6.82 -8.25 -6.92
N MET A 46 5.76 -7.91 -6.17
CA MET A 46 5.75 -8.02 -4.72
C MET A 46 5.78 -9.47 -4.23
N VAL A 47 5.17 -10.42 -4.93
CA VAL A 47 5.33 -11.84 -4.62
C VAL A 47 6.79 -12.27 -4.75
N ILE A 48 7.44 -11.89 -5.84
CA ILE A 48 8.87 -12.21 -6.06
C ILE A 48 9.73 -11.55 -4.98
N ALA A 49 9.50 -10.27 -4.68
CA ALA A 49 10.22 -9.54 -3.65
C ALA A 49 10.05 -10.18 -2.26
N LEU A 50 8.81 -10.55 -1.90
CA LEU A 50 8.49 -11.22 -0.64
C LEU A 50 9.22 -12.57 -0.51
N VAL A 51 9.14 -13.42 -1.55
CA VAL A 51 9.80 -14.73 -1.56
C VAL A 51 11.32 -14.57 -1.51
N THR A 52 11.88 -13.63 -2.27
CA THR A 52 13.31 -13.34 -2.28
C THR A 52 13.80 -12.84 -0.93
N ALA A 53 13.10 -11.87 -0.32
CA ALA A 53 13.45 -11.36 1.00
C ALA A 53 13.34 -12.45 2.08
N PHE A 54 12.27 -13.24 2.05
CA PHE A 54 12.08 -14.34 2.99
C PHE A 54 13.19 -15.40 2.86
N ALA A 55 13.52 -15.81 1.63
CA ALA A 55 14.60 -16.76 1.36
C ALA A 55 15.98 -16.22 1.80
N LEU A 56 16.25 -14.94 1.50
CA LEU A 56 17.51 -14.29 1.87
C LEU A 56 17.73 -14.32 3.38
N PHE A 57 16.76 -13.86 4.19
CA PHE A 57 16.92 -13.82 5.64
C PHE A 57 16.86 -15.21 6.29
N THR A 58 16.14 -16.16 5.68
CA THR A 58 16.21 -17.56 6.06
C THR A 58 17.60 -18.13 5.89
N LEU A 59 18.30 -17.81 4.79
CA LEU A 59 19.68 -18.28 4.54
C LEU A 59 20.70 -17.58 5.45
N LEU A 60 20.50 -16.29 5.75
CA LEU A 60 21.42 -15.52 6.59
C LEU A 60 21.36 -15.93 8.08
N ASN A 61 20.18 -16.18 8.62
CA ASN A 61 20.03 -16.55 10.04
C ASN A 61 18.77 -17.42 10.27
N PRO A 62 18.78 -18.70 9.85
CA PRO A 62 17.63 -19.58 9.95
C PRO A 62 17.18 -19.82 11.39
N SER A 63 18.13 -19.87 12.32
CA SER A 63 17.89 -20.18 13.73
C SER A 63 17.11 -19.09 14.48
N VAL A 64 17.13 -17.85 14.02
CA VAL A 64 16.39 -16.73 14.60
C VAL A 64 15.18 -16.40 13.72
N PHE A 65 15.37 -16.30 12.41
CA PHE A 65 14.36 -15.83 11.47
C PHE A 65 13.16 -16.77 11.37
N LEU A 66 13.39 -18.10 11.34
CA LEU A 66 12.32 -19.10 11.24
C LEU A 66 11.63 -19.46 12.57
N LYS A 67 12.04 -18.84 13.68
CA LYS A 67 11.33 -19.10 14.96
C LYS A 67 9.87 -18.69 14.84
N PRO A 68 8.92 -19.53 15.37
CA PRO A 68 7.49 -19.21 15.33
C PRO A 68 7.17 -17.83 15.89
N ILE A 69 7.83 -17.44 16.98
CA ILE A 69 7.65 -16.11 17.59
C ILE A 69 8.04 -14.97 16.65
N ASN A 70 9.07 -15.14 15.83
CA ASN A 70 9.47 -14.12 14.86
C ASN A 70 8.45 -13.99 13.72
N LEU A 71 7.93 -15.11 13.23
CA LEU A 71 6.86 -15.11 12.21
C LEU A 71 5.57 -14.51 12.75
N GLN A 72 5.24 -14.79 14.02
CA GLN A 72 4.11 -14.15 14.69
C GLN A 72 4.32 -12.65 14.85
N ASN A 73 5.53 -12.18 15.22
CA ASN A 73 5.86 -10.75 15.32
C ASN A 73 5.69 -10.03 13.98
N ILE A 74 6.09 -10.63 12.86
CA ILE A 74 5.84 -10.10 11.52
C ILE A 74 4.33 -9.94 11.28
N ALA A 75 3.54 -10.97 11.63
CA ALA A 75 2.11 -10.98 11.44
C ALA A 75 1.38 -9.98 12.37
N VAL A 76 1.87 -9.74 13.59
CA VAL A 76 1.31 -8.74 14.52
C VAL A 76 1.64 -7.31 14.10
N ALA A 77 2.82 -7.07 13.50
CA ALA A 77 3.24 -5.73 13.11
C ALA A 77 2.66 -5.27 11.76
N ALA A 78 2.33 -6.20 10.86
CA ALA A 78 1.82 -5.87 9.52
C ALA A 78 0.46 -5.14 9.52
N PRO A 79 -0.52 -5.43 10.40
CA PRO A 79 -1.86 -4.85 10.37
C PRO A 79 -1.91 -3.34 10.47
N GLU A 80 -1.18 -2.75 11.42
CA GLU A 80 -1.23 -1.30 11.67
C GLU A 80 -0.71 -0.49 10.48
N ILE A 81 0.43 -0.90 9.94
CA ILE A 81 1.06 -0.24 8.79
C ILE A 81 0.29 -0.56 7.51
N GLY A 82 -0.19 -1.80 7.37
CA GLY A 82 -0.92 -2.25 6.19
C GLY A 82 -2.26 -1.55 6.02
N ILE A 83 -3.03 -1.34 7.10
CA ILE A 83 -4.30 -0.60 7.02
C ILE A 83 -4.06 0.87 6.68
N LEU A 84 -3.04 1.51 7.26
CA LEU A 84 -2.66 2.88 6.89
C LEU A 84 -2.21 2.96 5.43
N ALA A 85 -1.44 1.99 4.93
CA ALA A 85 -1.04 1.95 3.54
C ALA A 85 -2.23 1.76 2.59
N ILE A 86 -3.23 0.96 2.97
CA ILE A 86 -4.50 0.83 2.24
C ILE A 86 -5.28 2.15 2.27
N ALA A 87 -5.30 2.88 3.39
CA ALA A 87 -5.94 4.19 3.49
C ALA A 87 -5.33 5.19 2.50
N VAL A 88 -3.99 5.27 2.48
CA VAL A 88 -3.26 6.10 1.51
C VAL A 88 -3.52 5.64 0.07
N MET A 89 -3.53 4.32 -0.19
CA MET A 89 -3.82 3.76 -1.51
C MET A 89 -5.18 4.21 -2.05
N VAL A 90 -6.22 4.24 -1.22
CA VAL A 90 -7.57 4.65 -1.63
C VAL A 90 -7.58 6.12 -2.07
N VAL A 91 -6.82 6.99 -1.39
CA VAL A 91 -6.70 8.41 -1.77
C VAL A 91 -5.82 8.56 -3.02
N LEU A 92 -4.71 7.84 -3.11
CA LEU A 92 -3.84 7.82 -4.30
C LEU A 92 -4.59 7.41 -5.57
N LEU A 93 -5.59 6.53 -5.46
CA LEU A 93 -6.40 6.11 -6.61
C LEU A 93 -7.11 7.30 -7.30
N THR A 94 -7.42 8.36 -6.57
CA THR A 94 -7.98 9.61 -7.13
C THR A 94 -6.91 10.62 -7.57
N GLY A 95 -5.63 10.29 -7.48
CA GLY A 95 -4.51 11.20 -7.75
C GLY A 95 -4.20 12.16 -6.58
N GLY A 96 -4.82 11.97 -5.41
CA GLY A 96 -4.54 12.70 -4.17
C GLY A 96 -3.53 11.98 -3.28
N ILE A 97 -2.97 12.68 -2.30
CA ILE A 97 -2.15 12.09 -1.22
C ILE A 97 -2.71 12.56 0.11
N ASP A 98 -2.91 11.63 1.05
CA ASP A 98 -3.31 11.94 2.42
C ASP A 98 -2.12 11.73 3.37
N LEU A 99 -1.52 12.84 3.79
CA LEU A 99 -0.39 12.83 4.72
C LEU A 99 -0.85 12.78 6.18
N SER A 100 -2.13 13.00 6.45
CA SER A 100 -2.66 13.10 7.80
C SER A 100 -3.05 11.76 8.44
N VAL A 101 -3.05 10.67 7.68
CA VAL A 101 -3.57 9.35 8.12
C VAL A 101 -2.96 8.87 9.44
N VAL A 102 -1.66 9.09 9.66
CA VAL A 102 -0.98 8.70 10.90
C VAL A 102 -1.40 9.58 12.07
N ALA A 103 -1.49 10.90 11.86
CA ALA A 103 -1.93 11.84 12.89
C ALA A 103 -3.39 11.58 13.29
N VAL A 104 -4.25 11.25 12.32
CA VAL A 104 -5.64 10.82 12.56
C VAL A 104 -5.69 9.52 13.37
N ALA A 105 -4.83 8.53 13.04
CA ALA A 105 -4.73 7.29 13.80
C ALA A 105 -4.28 7.53 15.24
N ASN A 106 -3.28 8.39 15.46
CA ASN A 106 -2.83 8.77 16.79
C ASN A 106 -3.94 9.46 17.61
N LEU A 107 -4.67 10.39 16.97
CA LEU A 107 -5.77 11.08 17.65
C LEU A 107 -6.90 10.11 18.01
N SER A 108 -7.21 9.14 17.14
CA SER A 108 -8.14 8.03 17.43
C SER A 108 -7.67 7.20 18.63
N ALA A 109 -6.38 6.81 18.63
CA ALA A 109 -5.77 6.06 19.72
C ALA A 109 -5.82 6.83 21.06
N ILE A 110 -5.46 8.11 21.05
CA ILE A 110 -5.51 8.99 22.22
C ILE A 110 -6.94 9.10 22.74
N THR A 111 -7.94 9.24 21.86
CA THR A 111 -9.35 9.28 22.25
C THR A 111 -9.77 7.99 22.96
N ILE A 112 -9.40 6.83 22.42
CA ILE A 112 -9.72 5.53 23.04
C ILE A 112 -9.08 5.43 24.42
N SER A 113 -7.77 5.74 24.53
CA SER A 113 -7.04 5.66 25.80
C SER A 113 -7.61 6.61 26.86
N THR A 114 -7.85 7.87 26.49
CA THR A 114 -8.38 8.88 27.40
C THR A 114 -9.77 8.51 27.92
N LEU A 115 -10.69 8.13 27.02
CA LEU A 115 -12.05 7.74 27.41
C LEU A 115 -12.04 6.50 28.31
N HIS A 116 -11.19 5.50 27.98
CA HIS A 116 -11.07 4.29 28.79
C HIS A 116 -10.55 4.62 30.19
N THR A 117 -9.48 5.40 30.30
CA THR A 117 -8.88 5.76 31.59
C THR A 117 -9.86 6.57 32.43
N ALA A 118 -10.53 7.57 31.87
CA ALA A 118 -11.51 8.39 32.58
C ALA A 118 -12.67 7.59 33.14
N VAL A 119 -13.15 6.59 32.43
CA VAL A 119 -14.22 5.69 32.94
C VAL A 119 -13.65 4.70 33.94
N ALA A 120 -12.46 4.14 33.71
CA ALA A 120 -11.84 3.14 34.57
C ALA A 120 -11.45 3.69 35.95
N GLU A 121 -11.09 4.97 36.03
CA GLU A 121 -10.83 5.67 37.33
C GLU A 121 -12.09 5.76 38.20
N SER A 122 -13.28 5.83 37.58
CA SER A 122 -14.56 5.91 38.29
C SER A 122 -15.14 4.52 38.57
N ASP A 123 -15.13 3.63 37.59
CA ASP A 123 -15.66 2.27 37.68
C ASP A 123 -14.99 1.37 36.64
N PRO A 124 -14.07 0.48 37.06
CA PRO A 124 -13.40 -0.46 36.16
C PRO A 124 -14.34 -1.43 35.45
N SER A 125 -15.46 -1.81 36.09
CA SER A 125 -16.44 -2.74 35.49
C SER A 125 -17.23 -2.04 34.38
N LEU A 126 -17.52 -0.77 34.53
CA LEU A 126 -18.17 0.05 33.52
C LEU A 126 -17.21 0.29 32.32
N ALA A 127 -15.91 0.49 32.58
CA ALA A 127 -14.92 0.64 31.53
C ALA A 127 -14.83 -0.62 30.65
N SER A 128 -14.87 -1.82 31.25
CA SER A 128 -14.91 -3.08 30.50
C SER A 128 -16.20 -3.21 29.69
N SER A 129 -17.36 -2.85 30.24
CA SER A 129 -18.65 -2.90 29.54
C SER A 129 -18.72 -1.93 28.38
N LEU A 130 -18.09 -0.75 28.50
CA LEU A 130 -18.05 0.31 27.51
C LEU A 130 -16.86 0.17 26.52
N ALA A 131 -16.08 -0.91 26.56
CA ALA A 131 -14.92 -1.10 25.70
C ALA A 131 -15.26 -0.92 24.22
N VAL A 132 -16.31 -1.54 23.71
CA VAL A 132 -16.75 -1.43 22.31
C VAL A 132 -17.20 0.01 21.97
N PRO A 133 -18.10 0.66 22.71
CA PRO A 133 -18.43 2.07 22.49
C PRO A 133 -17.22 3.02 22.51
N ILE A 134 -16.27 2.81 23.40
CA ILE A 134 -15.03 3.61 23.49
C ILE A 134 -14.19 3.43 22.22
N VAL A 135 -13.98 2.21 21.75
CA VAL A 135 -13.26 1.94 20.50
C VAL A 135 -13.98 2.58 19.31
N LEU A 136 -15.29 2.47 19.24
CA LEU A 136 -16.08 3.10 18.19
C LEU A 136 -15.96 4.64 18.22
N ALA A 137 -15.92 5.25 19.43
CA ALA A 137 -15.70 6.69 19.55
C ALA A 137 -14.36 7.13 18.94
N GLY A 138 -13.28 6.38 19.18
CA GLY A 138 -11.99 6.64 18.52
C GLY A 138 -12.07 6.50 17.00
N ILE A 139 -12.74 5.46 16.49
CA ILE A 139 -12.93 5.28 15.04
C ILE A 139 -13.74 6.44 14.45
N VAL A 140 -14.78 6.94 15.16
CA VAL A 140 -15.57 8.13 14.75
C VAL A 140 -14.67 9.36 14.65
N VAL A 141 -13.73 9.56 15.57
CA VAL A 141 -12.73 10.65 15.46
C VAL A 141 -11.92 10.50 14.18
N GLY A 142 -11.53 9.27 13.80
CA GLY A 142 -10.89 9.00 12.52
C GLY A 142 -11.76 9.40 11.33
N VAL A 143 -13.04 9.04 11.34
CA VAL A 143 -14.01 9.43 10.31
C VAL A 143 -14.17 10.96 10.24
N LEU A 144 -14.27 11.65 11.37
CA LEU A 144 -14.38 13.12 11.42
C LEU A 144 -13.14 13.79 10.83
N GLY A 145 -11.92 13.26 11.10
CA GLY A 145 -10.70 13.71 10.45
C GLY A 145 -10.76 13.56 8.93
N GLY A 146 -11.26 12.43 8.44
CA GLY A 146 -11.49 12.20 7.02
C GLY A 146 -12.57 13.12 6.43
N VAL A 147 -13.65 13.41 7.16
CA VAL A 147 -14.70 14.37 6.73
C VAL A 147 -14.11 15.76 6.55
N LEU A 148 -13.26 16.23 7.48
CA LEU A 148 -12.63 17.54 7.38
C LEU A 148 -11.68 17.60 6.17
N ASN A 149 -10.81 16.61 5.98
CA ASN A 149 -9.93 16.52 4.81
C ASN A 149 -10.74 16.52 3.51
N GLY A 150 -11.76 15.69 3.45
CA GLY A 150 -12.65 15.60 2.30
C GLY A 150 -13.34 16.92 2.00
N PHE A 151 -13.81 17.64 3.01
CA PHE A 151 -14.40 18.97 2.87
C PHE A 151 -13.41 19.97 2.26
N LEU A 152 -12.19 20.06 2.81
CA LEU A 152 -11.16 20.97 2.34
C LEU A 152 -10.77 20.70 0.88
N VAL A 153 -10.64 19.42 0.52
CA VAL A 153 -10.22 19.03 -0.84
C VAL A 153 -11.38 19.14 -1.84
N SER A 154 -12.58 18.65 -1.47
CA SER A 154 -13.69 18.51 -2.42
C SER A 154 -14.56 19.75 -2.57
N MET A 155 -14.76 20.53 -1.49
CA MET A 155 -15.63 21.70 -1.47
C MET A 155 -14.87 23.02 -1.48
N VAL A 156 -13.83 23.16 -0.67
CA VAL A 156 -13.00 24.36 -0.65
C VAL A 156 -12.05 24.39 -1.87
N GLY A 157 -11.64 23.21 -2.38
CA GLY A 157 -10.81 23.09 -3.58
C GLY A 157 -9.31 23.21 -3.32
N ILE A 158 -8.86 23.01 -2.07
CA ILE A 158 -7.46 22.99 -1.71
C ILE A 158 -6.83 21.71 -2.29
N THR A 159 -5.60 21.81 -2.80
CA THR A 159 -4.89 20.61 -3.30
C THR A 159 -4.69 19.59 -2.18
N PRO A 160 -4.86 18.28 -2.46
CA PRO A 160 -4.80 17.22 -1.45
C PRO A 160 -3.59 17.30 -0.53
N ILE A 161 -2.40 17.45 -1.09
CA ILE A 161 -1.15 17.51 -0.33
C ILE A 161 -1.15 18.68 0.67
N LEU A 162 -1.55 19.89 0.24
CA LEU A 162 -1.56 21.06 1.12
C LEU A 162 -2.64 20.95 2.20
N ALA A 163 -3.84 20.46 1.84
CA ALA A 163 -4.91 20.26 2.79
C ALA A 163 -4.52 19.26 3.89
N THR A 164 -4.01 18.08 3.49
CA THR A 164 -3.68 17.02 4.44
C THR A 164 -2.40 17.28 5.23
N LEU A 165 -1.45 18.05 4.68
CA LEU A 165 -0.28 18.53 5.42
C LEU A 165 -0.71 19.52 6.53
N ALA A 166 -1.59 20.47 6.21
CA ALA A 166 -2.10 21.42 7.20
C ALA A 166 -2.93 20.71 8.29
N THR A 167 -3.83 19.80 7.90
CA THR A 167 -4.63 19.06 8.89
C THR A 167 -3.79 18.08 9.70
N MET A 168 -2.73 17.48 9.14
CA MET A 168 -1.75 16.68 9.90
C MET A 168 -1.17 17.51 11.05
N GLN A 169 -0.75 18.75 10.80
CA GLN A 169 -0.22 19.62 11.85
C GLN A 169 -1.27 19.98 12.90
N ILE A 170 -2.52 20.21 12.47
CA ILE A 170 -3.64 20.46 13.39
C ILE A 170 -3.89 19.24 14.27
N TYR A 171 -3.96 18.03 13.69
CA TYR A 171 -4.24 16.80 14.45
C TYR A 171 -3.10 16.46 15.40
N ASN A 172 -1.82 16.63 14.99
CA ASN A 172 -0.68 16.46 15.87
C ASN A 172 -0.69 17.50 16.99
N GLY A 173 -0.95 18.76 16.67
CA GLY A 173 -1.07 19.83 17.68
C GLY A 173 -2.17 19.54 18.70
N LEU A 174 -3.37 19.12 18.24
CA LEU A 174 -4.46 18.70 19.13
C LEU A 174 -4.06 17.51 20.02
N ALA A 175 -3.41 16.51 19.43
CA ALA A 175 -2.92 15.35 20.18
C ALA A 175 -1.93 15.74 21.28
N ILE A 176 -0.97 16.62 20.98
CA ILE A 176 0.03 17.11 21.94
C ILE A 176 -0.63 17.96 23.04
N VAL A 177 -1.53 18.89 22.68
CA VAL A 177 -2.24 19.71 23.65
C VAL A 177 -3.10 18.85 24.58
N TRP A 178 -3.76 17.83 24.02
CA TRP A 178 -4.62 16.93 24.81
C TRP A 178 -3.84 16.08 25.80
N THR A 179 -2.68 15.54 25.36
CA THR A 179 -1.86 14.63 26.19
C THR A 179 -0.80 15.33 27.03
N GLY A 180 -0.60 16.65 26.85
CA GLY A 180 0.54 17.37 27.40
C GLY A 180 1.88 16.88 26.84
N GLY A 181 1.88 16.23 25.66
CA GLY A 181 3.07 15.62 25.04
C GLY A 181 3.51 14.30 25.68
N SER A 182 2.75 13.78 26.65
CA SER A 182 3.07 12.51 27.32
C SER A 182 2.40 11.32 26.62
N THR A 183 2.98 10.13 26.83
CA THR A 183 2.38 8.87 26.42
C THR A 183 1.29 8.48 27.42
N LEU A 184 0.08 8.20 26.92
CA LEU A 184 -1.02 7.70 27.73
C LEU A 184 -0.91 6.18 27.86
N TYR A 185 -1.11 5.70 29.09
CA TYR A 185 -1.16 4.28 29.43
C TYR A 185 -2.59 3.95 29.84
N GLY A 186 -3.17 3.01 29.16
CA GLY A 186 -4.54 2.57 29.41
C GLY A 186 -5.21 2.18 28.10
N ALA A 187 -5.61 0.93 28.03
CA ALA A 187 -6.30 0.36 26.88
C ALA A 187 -7.45 -0.51 27.38
N PRO A 188 -8.60 -0.53 26.69
CA PRO A 188 -9.63 -1.52 26.96
C PRO A 188 -9.03 -2.94 26.92
N GLU A 189 -9.36 -3.76 27.94
CA GLU A 189 -8.90 -5.16 28.00
C GLU A 189 -9.24 -5.94 26.72
N LEU A 190 -10.37 -5.60 26.09
CA LEU A 190 -10.75 -6.14 24.80
C LEU A 190 -9.66 -5.96 23.74
N LEU A 191 -9.06 -4.78 23.63
CA LEU A 191 -7.99 -4.50 22.66
C LEU A 191 -6.70 -5.22 23.02
N GLY A 192 -6.33 -5.24 24.32
CA GLY A 192 -5.16 -5.97 24.80
C GLY A 192 -5.27 -7.48 24.56
N SER A 193 -6.45 -8.06 24.82
CA SER A 193 -6.71 -9.48 24.55
C SER A 193 -6.68 -9.81 23.06
N LEU A 194 -7.27 -8.97 22.21
CA LEU A 194 -7.20 -9.13 20.75
C LEU A 194 -5.76 -9.02 20.23
N GLY A 195 -4.94 -8.12 20.81
CA GLY A 195 -3.53 -7.95 20.48
C GLY A 195 -2.67 -9.16 20.73
N GLN A 196 -3.02 -9.95 21.76
CA GLN A 196 -2.29 -11.16 22.17
C GLN A 196 -2.92 -12.45 21.65
N ALA A 197 -4.18 -12.42 21.23
CA ALA A 197 -4.90 -13.60 20.77
C ALA A 197 -4.35 -14.14 19.46
N ALA A 198 -4.30 -15.49 19.37
CA ALA A 198 -3.98 -16.20 18.15
C ALA A 198 -4.93 -17.38 17.94
N VAL A 199 -5.35 -17.61 16.71
CA VAL A 199 -6.15 -18.77 16.29
C VAL A 199 -5.25 -19.63 15.40
N ALA A 200 -5.04 -20.88 15.78
CA ALA A 200 -4.13 -21.79 15.07
C ALA A 200 -2.74 -21.19 14.80
N ASN A 201 -2.14 -20.50 15.78
CA ASN A 201 -0.87 -19.78 15.71
C ASN A 201 -0.86 -18.54 14.79
N VAL A 202 -2.00 -18.15 14.22
CA VAL A 202 -2.13 -16.92 13.44
C VAL A 202 -2.69 -15.82 14.35
N PRO A 203 -1.99 -14.67 14.52
CA PRO A 203 -2.48 -13.56 15.32
C PRO A 203 -3.83 -13.04 14.83
N VAL A 204 -4.76 -12.78 15.77
CA VAL A 204 -6.10 -12.26 15.45
C VAL A 204 -6.03 -10.92 14.72
N LEU A 205 -5.07 -10.05 15.08
CA LEU A 205 -4.85 -8.78 14.38
C LEU A 205 -4.54 -8.98 12.89
N PHE A 206 -3.80 -10.03 12.54
CA PHE A 206 -3.50 -10.35 11.13
C PHE A 206 -4.75 -10.82 10.38
N ILE A 207 -5.58 -11.67 11.02
CA ILE A 207 -6.85 -12.10 10.44
C ILE A 207 -7.76 -10.89 10.20
N PHE A 208 -7.82 -9.97 11.16
CA PHE A 208 -8.57 -8.72 11.04
C PHE A 208 -8.05 -7.85 9.88
N PHE A 209 -6.74 -7.71 9.75
CA PHE A 209 -6.12 -6.98 8.63
C PHE A 209 -6.51 -7.56 7.28
N VAL A 210 -6.44 -8.89 7.14
CA VAL A 210 -6.84 -9.58 5.91
C VAL A 210 -8.32 -9.35 5.61
N ALA A 211 -9.19 -9.41 6.64
CA ALA A 211 -10.61 -9.12 6.48
C ALA A 211 -10.86 -7.68 6.00
N VAL A 212 -10.20 -6.69 6.61
CA VAL A 212 -10.29 -5.27 6.16
C VAL A 212 -9.76 -5.13 4.73
N ALA A 213 -8.63 -5.75 4.40
CA ALA A 213 -8.08 -5.72 3.05
C ALA A 213 -9.05 -6.32 2.01
N ILE A 214 -9.72 -7.42 2.33
CA ILE A 214 -10.75 -8.03 1.47
C ILE A 214 -11.94 -7.07 1.30
N LEU A 215 -12.43 -6.45 2.38
CA LEU A 215 -13.53 -5.49 2.31
C LEU A 215 -13.18 -4.29 1.41
N VAL A 216 -11.97 -3.74 1.56
CA VAL A 216 -11.50 -2.63 0.70
C VAL A 216 -11.29 -3.11 -0.73
N ALA A 217 -10.78 -4.33 -0.94
CA ALA A 217 -10.66 -4.91 -2.29
C ALA A 217 -12.02 -5.06 -2.98
N ILE A 218 -13.05 -5.47 -2.25
CA ILE A 218 -14.43 -5.51 -2.77
C ILE A 218 -14.92 -4.10 -3.07
N LEU A 219 -14.71 -3.15 -2.15
CA LEU A 219 -15.10 -1.76 -2.31
C LEU A 219 -14.48 -1.14 -3.57
N VAL A 220 -13.19 -1.33 -3.78
CA VAL A 220 -12.45 -0.76 -4.93
C VAL A 220 -12.76 -1.50 -6.23
N ASN A 221 -12.72 -2.84 -6.23
CA ASN A 221 -12.75 -3.61 -7.47
C ASN A 221 -14.17 -4.01 -7.91
N ARG A 222 -15.15 -4.03 -7.00
CA ARG A 222 -16.48 -4.59 -7.28
C ARG A 222 -17.64 -3.59 -7.16
N THR A 223 -17.41 -2.38 -6.63
CA THR A 223 -18.48 -1.40 -6.46
C THR A 223 -18.45 -0.28 -7.51
N ALA A 224 -19.57 0.42 -7.66
CA ALA A 224 -19.64 1.63 -8.49
C ALA A 224 -18.72 2.73 -7.95
N PHE A 225 -18.56 2.81 -6.61
CA PHE A 225 -17.68 3.78 -5.97
C PHE A 225 -16.21 3.59 -6.40
N GLY A 226 -15.69 2.35 -6.39
CA GLY A 226 -14.32 2.06 -6.82
C GLY A 226 -14.09 2.44 -8.28
N ARG A 227 -15.05 2.17 -9.17
CA ARG A 227 -14.96 2.59 -10.58
C ARG A 227 -14.95 4.12 -10.73
N MET A 228 -15.73 4.84 -9.93
CA MET A 228 -15.71 6.31 -9.93
C MET A 228 -14.36 6.87 -9.46
N LEU A 229 -13.72 6.24 -8.44
CA LEU A 229 -12.38 6.59 -7.99
C LEU A 229 -11.34 6.44 -9.12
N GLU A 230 -11.37 5.30 -9.81
CA GLU A 230 -10.46 4.99 -10.91
C GLU A 230 -10.61 5.97 -12.09
N LEU A 231 -11.86 6.28 -12.47
CA LEU A 231 -12.15 7.24 -13.53
C LEU A 231 -11.72 8.66 -13.15
N GLU A 232 -12.01 9.10 -11.92
CA GLU A 232 -11.57 10.41 -11.40
C GLU A 232 -10.05 10.54 -11.44
N GLY A 233 -9.31 9.50 -11.01
CA GLY A 233 -7.85 9.50 -11.00
C GLY A 233 -7.23 9.37 -12.39
N THR A 234 -7.90 8.71 -13.34
CA THR A 234 -7.39 8.56 -14.71
C THR A 234 -7.50 9.86 -15.50
N ASN A 235 -8.65 10.52 -15.44
CA ASN A 235 -8.91 11.80 -16.09
C ASN A 235 -10.12 12.49 -15.46
N SER A 236 -9.89 13.40 -14.53
CA SER A 236 -10.93 14.13 -13.81
C SER A 236 -11.85 14.96 -14.71
N ILE A 237 -11.33 15.47 -15.84
CA ILE A 237 -12.11 16.23 -16.81
C ILE A 237 -13.10 15.30 -17.54
N ALA A 238 -12.63 14.16 -18.05
CA ALA A 238 -13.48 13.18 -18.70
C ALA A 238 -14.52 12.59 -17.74
N ALA A 239 -14.14 12.35 -16.46
CA ALA A 239 -15.05 11.90 -15.42
C ALA A 239 -16.19 12.91 -15.19
N GLN A 240 -15.88 14.20 -15.17
CA GLN A 240 -16.86 15.27 -15.04
C GLN A 240 -17.83 15.31 -16.22
N TYR A 241 -17.36 15.16 -17.45
CA TYR A 241 -18.23 15.05 -18.65
C TYR A 241 -19.10 13.80 -18.62
N SER A 242 -18.69 12.75 -17.92
CA SER A 242 -19.47 11.53 -17.70
C SER A 242 -20.44 11.62 -16.52
N ALA A 243 -20.74 12.83 -16.04
CA ALA A 243 -21.64 13.13 -14.91
C ALA A 243 -21.21 12.47 -13.60
N ILE A 244 -19.92 12.16 -13.39
CA ILE A 244 -19.40 11.68 -12.11
C ILE A 244 -19.36 12.84 -11.12
N PRO A 245 -20.02 12.72 -9.94
CA PRO A 245 -20.09 13.78 -8.95
C PRO A 245 -18.77 13.90 -8.17
N ARG A 246 -17.75 14.53 -8.76
CA ARG A 246 -16.38 14.66 -8.25
C ARG A 246 -16.32 15.00 -6.76
N ARG A 247 -17.11 15.99 -6.32
CA ARG A 247 -17.14 16.42 -4.92
C ARG A 247 -17.50 15.27 -3.97
N GLN A 248 -18.54 14.50 -4.31
CA GLN A 248 -18.96 13.38 -3.48
C GLN A 248 -17.97 12.23 -3.52
N VAL A 249 -17.35 11.98 -4.67
CA VAL A 249 -16.32 10.95 -4.82
C VAL A 249 -15.14 11.27 -3.92
N LEU A 250 -14.57 12.47 -4.01
CA LEU A 250 -13.45 12.89 -3.17
C LEU A 250 -13.83 12.92 -1.68
N GLN A 251 -15.00 13.47 -1.32
CA GLN A 251 -15.46 13.48 0.06
C GLN A 251 -15.52 12.07 0.66
N LYS A 252 -16.13 11.12 -0.05
CA LYS A 252 -16.23 9.72 0.39
C LYS A 252 -14.87 9.04 0.46
N THR A 253 -13.94 9.38 -0.44
CA THR A 253 -12.57 8.85 -0.44
C THR A 253 -11.84 9.18 0.87
N TYR A 254 -11.88 10.45 1.29
CA TYR A 254 -11.25 10.86 2.55
C TYR A 254 -11.98 10.32 3.78
N ILE A 255 -13.31 10.13 3.73
CA ILE A 255 -14.06 9.46 4.80
C ILE A 255 -13.58 8.00 4.96
N VAL A 256 -13.41 7.28 3.85
CA VAL A 256 -12.88 5.91 3.89
C VAL A 256 -11.43 5.89 4.41
N SER A 257 -10.58 6.84 3.98
CA SER A 257 -9.22 7.00 4.51
C SER A 257 -9.23 7.23 6.02
N GLY A 258 -10.05 8.18 6.49
CA GLY A 258 -10.19 8.49 7.91
C GLY A 258 -10.75 7.32 8.74
N LEU A 259 -11.71 6.56 8.20
CA LEU A 259 -12.21 5.33 8.83
C LEU A 259 -11.08 4.30 9.02
N LEU A 260 -10.31 4.06 7.98
CA LEU A 260 -9.17 3.12 8.02
C LEU A 260 -8.08 3.62 8.98
N ALA A 261 -7.81 4.94 9.00
CA ALA A 261 -6.90 5.55 9.96
C ALA A 261 -7.39 5.38 11.41
N GLY A 262 -8.69 5.58 11.67
CA GLY A 262 -9.30 5.32 12.98
C GLY A 262 -9.17 3.87 13.43
N ILE A 263 -9.39 2.92 12.52
CA ILE A 263 -9.16 1.48 12.77
C ILE A 263 -7.69 1.21 13.08
N ALA A 264 -6.75 1.80 12.33
CA ALA A 264 -5.31 1.67 12.60
C ALA A 264 -4.94 2.22 13.99
N GLY A 265 -5.56 3.31 14.45
CA GLY A 265 -5.39 3.83 15.80
C GLY A 265 -5.82 2.85 16.89
N ALA A 266 -6.93 2.15 16.71
CA ALA A 266 -7.34 1.07 17.61
C ALA A 266 -6.32 -0.10 17.61
N LEU A 267 -5.73 -0.43 16.46
CA LEU A 267 -4.67 -1.44 16.37
C LEU A 267 -3.37 -0.99 17.04
N PHE A 268 -3.04 0.31 17.00
CA PHE A 268 -1.89 0.86 17.73
C PHE A 268 -1.98 0.53 19.22
N ILE A 269 -3.13 0.84 19.83
CA ILE A 269 -3.37 0.54 21.25
C ILE A 269 -3.41 -0.96 21.50
N SER A 270 -4.05 -1.72 20.63
CA SER A 270 -4.17 -3.19 20.77
C SER A 270 -2.80 -3.87 20.83
N ARG A 271 -1.81 -3.33 20.11
CA ARG A 271 -0.46 -3.88 20.06
C ARG A 271 0.47 -3.31 21.13
N SER A 272 0.43 -2.00 21.36
CA SER A 272 1.38 -1.30 22.25
C SER A 272 0.88 -1.15 23.69
N GLY A 273 -0.44 -1.19 23.91
CA GLY A 273 -1.09 -0.84 25.17
C GLY A 273 -1.02 0.65 25.52
N THR A 274 -0.53 1.49 24.60
CA THR A 274 -0.26 2.91 24.83
C THR A 274 -0.75 3.77 23.68
N ALA A 275 -0.99 5.06 23.92
CA ALA A 275 -1.29 6.05 22.90
C ALA A 275 -0.40 7.28 23.05
N SER A 276 0.14 7.79 21.95
CA SER A 276 1.02 8.96 21.92
C SER A 276 0.82 9.75 20.64
N ALA A 277 1.05 11.06 20.70
CA ALA A 277 1.03 11.92 19.53
C ALA A 277 2.12 11.57 18.50
N ASP A 278 3.24 11.03 18.96
CA ASP A 278 4.40 10.70 18.11
C ASP A 278 4.45 9.25 17.65
N TYR A 279 3.46 8.43 18.02
CA TYR A 279 3.44 7.03 17.61
C TYR A 279 3.40 6.92 16.07
N GLY A 280 4.32 6.14 15.52
CA GLY A 280 4.39 5.95 14.08
C GLY A 280 4.68 7.22 13.25
N SER A 281 5.30 8.25 13.81
CA SER A 281 5.67 9.47 13.08
C SER A 281 6.51 9.19 11.83
N SER A 282 7.35 8.15 11.84
CA SER A 282 8.11 7.65 10.70
C SER A 282 7.25 6.88 9.67
N TYR A 283 6.02 6.51 10.00
CA TYR A 283 5.17 5.71 9.12
C TYR A 283 4.57 6.52 7.96
N VAL A 284 4.49 7.85 8.06
CA VAL A 284 3.88 8.67 7.01
C VAL A 284 4.49 8.40 5.63
N LEU A 285 5.82 8.45 5.53
CA LEU A 285 6.51 8.14 4.28
C LEU A 285 6.46 6.64 3.96
N LEU A 286 6.58 5.79 4.97
CA LEU A 286 6.56 4.34 4.82
C LEU A 286 5.27 3.84 4.16
N VAL A 287 4.10 4.32 4.62
CA VAL A 287 2.81 3.86 4.08
C VAL A 287 2.58 4.32 2.64
N ILE A 288 3.09 5.50 2.27
CA ILE A 288 3.08 5.98 0.88
C ILE A 288 3.95 5.07 0.01
N VAL A 289 5.15 4.74 0.50
CA VAL A 289 6.06 3.80 -0.17
C VAL A 289 5.40 2.45 -0.40
N ILE A 290 4.79 1.89 0.65
CA ILE A 290 4.07 0.61 0.58
C ILE A 290 2.97 0.66 -0.48
N ALA A 291 2.18 1.74 -0.51
CA ALA A 291 1.10 1.91 -1.47
C ALA A 291 1.64 1.93 -2.93
N ILE A 292 2.72 2.67 -3.18
CA ILE A 292 3.34 2.77 -4.51
C ILE A 292 4.02 1.45 -4.89
N LEU A 293 4.81 0.85 -3.99
CA LEU A 293 5.43 -0.46 -4.18
C LEU A 293 4.40 -1.54 -4.52
N GLY A 294 3.25 -1.50 -3.83
CA GLY A 294 2.12 -2.39 -4.09
C GLY A 294 1.48 -2.22 -5.47
N GLY A 295 1.97 -1.28 -6.30
CA GLY A 295 1.49 -1.07 -7.67
C GLY A 295 0.35 -0.05 -7.74
N THR A 296 0.23 0.85 -6.76
CA THR A 296 -0.68 1.99 -6.86
C THR A 296 0.00 3.11 -7.64
N ASN A 297 -0.70 3.65 -8.63
CA ASN A 297 -0.18 4.78 -9.40
C ASN A 297 -0.30 6.08 -8.58
N PRO A 298 0.81 6.77 -8.29
CA PRO A 298 0.77 8.02 -7.53
C PRO A 298 0.04 9.17 -8.26
N THR A 299 -0.13 9.08 -9.58
CA THR A 299 -0.91 10.04 -10.38
C THR A 299 -2.39 9.68 -10.52
N GLY A 300 -2.82 8.57 -9.87
CA GLY A 300 -4.20 8.08 -9.90
C GLY A 300 -4.50 7.10 -11.03
N GLY A 301 -5.73 6.59 -11.02
CA GLY A 301 -6.29 5.76 -12.09
C GLY A 301 -6.20 4.27 -11.89
N PHE A 302 -5.27 3.74 -11.09
CA PHE A 302 -5.25 2.32 -10.73
C PHE A 302 -4.53 2.06 -9.41
N ALA A 303 -4.97 1.03 -8.70
CA ALA A 303 -4.38 0.55 -7.46
C ALA A 303 -4.58 -0.96 -7.31
N SER A 304 -3.78 -1.60 -6.47
CA SER A 304 -3.88 -3.02 -6.15
C SER A 304 -3.84 -3.24 -4.64
N VAL A 305 -4.99 -3.53 -4.05
CA VAL A 305 -5.06 -3.87 -2.61
C VAL A 305 -4.17 -5.06 -2.28
N LEU A 306 -4.22 -6.12 -3.12
CA LEU A 306 -3.35 -7.28 -2.94
C LEU A 306 -1.87 -6.91 -3.01
N GLY A 307 -1.50 -6.03 -3.96
CA GLY A 307 -0.14 -5.53 -4.07
C GLY A 307 0.31 -4.77 -2.81
N VAL A 308 -0.56 -3.92 -2.24
CA VAL A 308 -0.28 -3.19 -0.99
C VAL A 308 -0.12 -4.14 0.20
N VAL A 309 -0.97 -5.16 0.33
CA VAL A 309 -0.83 -6.21 1.35
C VAL A 309 0.51 -6.94 1.22
N LEU A 310 0.88 -7.35 0.01
CA LEU A 310 2.16 -8.03 -0.25
C LEU A 310 3.36 -7.12 0.00
N ALA A 311 3.27 -5.83 -0.37
CA ALA A 311 4.32 -4.84 -0.08
C ALA A 311 4.48 -4.62 1.42
N THR A 312 3.38 -4.55 2.18
CA THR A 312 3.40 -4.49 3.64
C THR A 312 4.14 -5.68 4.23
N LEU A 313 3.78 -6.90 3.81
CA LEU A 313 4.43 -8.12 4.28
C LEU A 313 5.90 -8.16 3.90
N THR A 314 6.25 -7.74 2.68
CA THR A 314 7.65 -7.68 2.23
C THR A 314 8.48 -6.77 3.13
N LEU A 315 8.01 -5.56 3.42
CA LEU A 315 8.75 -4.63 4.28
C LEU A 315 8.80 -5.10 5.74
N GLN A 316 7.75 -5.78 6.24
CA GLN A 316 7.80 -6.39 7.58
C GLN A 316 8.79 -7.55 7.66
N VAL A 317 8.87 -8.38 6.61
CA VAL A 317 9.88 -9.44 6.49
C VAL A 317 11.29 -8.85 6.46
N VAL A 318 11.51 -7.76 5.71
CA VAL A 318 12.79 -7.05 5.66
C VAL A 318 13.13 -6.47 7.04
N SER A 319 12.20 -5.78 7.70
CA SER A 319 12.39 -5.22 9.05
C SER A 319 12.76 -6.29 10.07
N SER A 320 12.02 -7.39 10.09
CA SER A 320 12.30 -8.53 10.96
C SER A 320 13.63 -9.20 10.63
N GLY A 321 13.98 -9.29 9.35
CA GLY A 321 15.26 -9.82 8.88
C GLY A 321 16.45 -8.99 9.36
N PHE A 322 16.37 -7.67 9.30
CA PHE A 322 17.38 -6.75 9.86
C PHE A 322 17.56 -6.97 11.36
N THR A 323 16.45 -7.08 12.08
CA THR A 323 16.50 -7.39 13.53
C THR A 323 17.12 -8.76 13.79
N ALA A 324 16.83 -9.78 12.98
CA ALA A 324 17.39 -11.13 13.11
C ALA A 324 18.90 -11.18 12.91
N ILE A 325 19.46 -10.31 12.08
CA ILE A 325 20.91 -10.16 11.88
C ILE A 325 21.54 -9.10 12.81
N ARG A 326 20.78 -8.62 13.81
CA ARG A 326 21.20 -7.67 14.85
C ARG A 326 21.54 -6.27 14.33
N LEU A 327 20.97 -5.85 13.22
CA LEU A 327 21.04 -4.47 12.75
C LEU A 327 20.04 -3.61 13.55
N SER A 328 20.40 -2.34 13.72
CA SER A 328 19.56 -1.37 14.43
C SER A 328 18.38 -0.88 13.61
N SER A 329 17.40 -0.28 14.27
CA SER A 329 16.27 0.38 13.60
C SER A 329 16.71 1.51 12.67
N TYR A 330 17.85 2.15 12.95
CA TYR A 330 18.40 3.22 12.10
C TYR A 330 18.93 2.68 10.79
N GLU A 331 19.63 1.55 10.80
CA GLU A 331 20.12 0.86 9.60
C GLU A 331 18.94 0.38 8.73
N TYR A 332 17.88 -0.11 9.37
CA TYR A 332 16.64 -0.44 8.66
C TYR A 332 16.02 0.80 7.99
N SER A 333 15.97 1.97 8.68
CA SER A 333 15.44 3.20 8.09
C SER A 333 16.27 3.67 6.90
N ILE A 334 17.60 3.52 6.93
CA ILE A 334 18.48 3.81 5.79
C ILE A 334 18.16 2.85 4.63
N ALA A 335 18.09 1.55 4.90
CA ALA A 335 17.76 0.54 3.88
C ALA A 335 16.39 0.81 3.24
N GLN A 336 15.40 1.18 4.04
CA GLN A 336 14.06 1.57 3.58
C GLN A 336 14.11 2.77 2.62
N GLY A 337 14.88 3.81 2.94
CA GLY A 337 15.08 4.96 2.06
C GLY A 337 15.77 4.58 0.75
N VAL A 338 16.77 3.72 0.80
CA VAL A 338 17.47 3.20 -0.39
C VAL A 338 16.53 2.36 -1.26
N ILE A 339 15.74 1.47 -0.65
CA ILE A 339 14.75 0.65 -1.37
C ILE A 339 13.74 1.56 -2.07
N LEU A 340 13.25 2.60 -1.40
CA LEU A 340 12.32 3.57 -1.97
C LEU A 340 12.90 4.23 -3.21
N ILE A 341 14.12 4.80 -3.11
CA ILE A 341 14.79 5.47 -4.22
C ILE A 341 14.99 4.48 -5.38
N ALA A 342 15.47 3.27 -5.10
CA ALA A 342 15.71 2.24 -6.10
C ALA A 342 14.43 1.90 -6.88
N VAL A 343 13.31 1.76 -6.19
CA VAL A 343 12.00 1.44 -6.80
C VAL A 343 11.49 2.61 -7.64
N MET A 344 11.57 3.85 -7.13
CA MET A 344 11.13 5.03 -7.88
C MET A 344 11.98 5.23 -9.15
N VAL A 345 13.29 5.02 -9.08
CA VAL A 345 14.19 5.08 -10.24
C VAL A 345 13.84 3.97 -11.24
N PHE A 346 13.62 2.74 -10.75
CA PHE A 346 13.26 1.61 -11.61
C PHE A 346 11.94 1.85 -12.35
N ASP A 347 10.91 2.33 -11.65
CA ASP A 347 9.60 2.64 -12.25
C ASP A 347 9.69 3.78 -13.26
N SER A 348 10.43 4.83 -12.95
CA SER A 348 10.69 5.96 -13.86
C SER A 348 11.41 5.51 -15.14
N VAL A 349 12.45 4.70 -15.03
CA VAL A 349 13.21 4.17 -16.17
C VAL A 349 12.35 3.22 -17.01
N ALA A 350 11.56 2.34 -16.36
CA ALA A 350 10.67 1.42 -17.04
C ALA A 350 9.59 2.15 -17.83
N THR A 351 9.01 3.20 -17.27
CA THR A 351 8.01 4.05 -17.91
C THR A 351 8.60 4.84 -19.08
N SER A 352 9.79 5.41 -18.91
CA SER A 352 10.48 6.17 -19.95
C SER A 352 10.84 5.30 -21.17
N ARG A 353 11.27 4.07 -20.97
CA ARG A 353 11.55 3.12 -22.05
C ARG A 353 10.29 2.76 -22.84
N ARG A 354 9.13 2.64 -22.19
CA ARG A 354 7.84 2.33 -22.86
C ARG A 354 7.36 3.49 -23.74
N LEU A 355 7.57 4.73 -23.30
CA LEU A 355 7.19 5.91 -24.08
C LEU A 355 8.08 6.06 -25.32
N ARG A 356 9.36 5.67 -25.24
CA ARG A 356 10.28 5.66 -26.40
C ARG A 356 9.88 4.61 -27.45
N THR A 357 9.53 3.40 -27.05
CA THR A 357 9.11 2.33 -27.97
C THR A 357 7.76 2.61 -28.63
N LYS A 358 6.88 3.42 -28.01
CA LYS A 358 5.63 3.86 -28.63
C LYS A 358 5.80 5.07 -29.57
N ARG A 359 6.93 5.77 -29.51
CA ARG A 359 7.23 6.95 -30.35
C ARG A 359 8.01 6.66 -31.63
N GLU A 360 8.37 5.41 -31.92
CA GLU A 360 8.83 5.08 -33.26
C GLU A 360 7.64 5.23 -34.22
N PRO A 361 7.62 6.24 -35.07
CA PRO A 361 6.56 6.34 -36.08
C PRO A 361 6.76 5.15 -37.00
N ARG A 362 5.71 4.37 -37.17
CA ARG A 362 5.58 3.50 -38.32
C ARG A 362 5.83 4.37 -39.54
N ARG A 363 7.05 4.33 -40.07
CA ARG A 363 7.35 4.87 -41.39
C ARG A 363 6.38 4.16 -42.33
N THR A 364 5.30 4.80 -42.61
CA THR A 364 4.50 4.50 -43.81
C THR A 364 5.40 4.92 -44.98
N ASP A 365 6.08 3.95 -45.56
CA ASP A 365 6.55 4.02 -46.93
C ASP A 365 5.31 4.06 -47.81
N ALA A 366 4.64 5.19 -47.82
CA ALA A 366 3.67 5.57 -48.85
C ALA A 366 4.35 6.71 -49.61
N ALA A 367 5.04 6.30 -50.66
CA ALA A 367 5.45 7.24 -51.72
C ALA A 367 4.17 7.89 -52.23
N PRO A 368 4.14 9.20 -52.43
CA PRO A 368 3.05 9.86 -53.12
C PRO A 368 3.23 9.56 -54.62
N THR A 369 2.45 8.64 -55.13
CA THR A 369 2.23 8.46 -56.58
C THR A 369 1.05 9.33 -56.99
N ASP A 370 1.24 10.61 -57.07
CA ASP A 370 0.41 11.47 -57.87
C ASP A 370 1.26 12.07 -59.00
N PRO A 371 0.99 11.76 -60.26
CA PRO A 371 1.61 12.45 -61.39
C PRO A 371 1.09 13.88 -61.44
N PRO A 372 1.89 14.86 -61.91
CA PRO A 372 1.44 16.22 -62.05
C PRO A 372 0.37 16.32 -63.16
N LEU A 373 -0.82 16.77 -62.77
CA LEU A 373 -1.86 17.17 -63.71
C LEU A 373 -1.34 18.38 -64.48
N SER A 374 -0.76 18.14 -65.66
CA SER A 374 -0.55 19.14 -66.69
C SER A 374 -1.89 19.35 -67.43
N ASP A 375 -2.65 20.35 -67.03
CA ASP A 375 -3.78 20.83 -67.77
C ASP A 375 -3.33 21.97 -68.71
N PRO A 376 -3.31 21.78 -70.06
CA PRO A 376 -2.88 22.80 -71.03
C PRO A 376 -3.96 23.82 -71.43
N ALA A 377 -5.14 23.84 -70.72
CA ALA A 377 -6.33 24.54 -71.26
C ALA A 377 -6.57 25.97 -70.74
N LEU A 378 -5.67 26.59 -69.96
CA LEU A 378 -5.84 27.97 -69.47
C LEU A 378 -4.80 28.97 -69.97
N LYS A 379 -4.50 28.89 -71.28
CA LYS A 379 -3.81 29.98 -71.99
C LYS A 379 -4.62 30.37 -73.20
N LYS A 380 -5.77 30.98 -73.03
CA LYS A 380 -6.45 31.91 -73.98
C LYS A 380 -7.60 32.56 -73.21
N GLU A 381 -7.37 33.81 -72.95
CA GLU A 381 -8.27 34.97 -72.94
C GLU A 381 -7.86 35.98 -71.85
N ALA A 382 -7.48 37.16 -72.43
CA ALA A 382 -7.25 38.49 -71.95
C ALA A 382 -5.96 38.77 -71.22
#